data_88da58fd37c8e90a32bfa23ea3f712af
#
_entry.id   88da58fd37c8e90a32bfa23ea3f712af
#
_cell.length_a   1.000
_cell.length_b   1.000
_cell.length_c   1.000
_cell.angle_alpha   90.00
_cell.angle_beta   90.00
_cell.angle_gamma   90.00
#
_symmetry.space_group_name_H-M   'P 1'
#
loop_
_entity.id
_entity.type
_entity.pdbx_description
1 polymer ?
#
loop_
_entity_poly.entity_id
_entity_poly.type
_entity_poly.pdbx_seq_one_letter_code
_entity_poly.pdbx_strand_id
1 'polypeptide(L)'
;LPTAYRTIHKMLKPGGTLIGHSPCNNWINHSFYQINPEIVYGFWEKTMGYEILHCNLQPLMPMYAHKVVTMSNPNETGKRPRLHGELASGGIILNYAVRKPLRASKASTKVYQTDYENRWNVAAE
;
A
#
# COMPACT_ATOMS: atom_id res chain seq x y z
N LEU A 1 2.40 -9.10 11.48
CA LEU A 1 2.80 -8.10 10.47
C LEU A 1 2.46 -6.66 10.86
N PRO A 2 1.25 -6.36 11.38
CA PRO A 2 0.95 -4.99 11.85
C PRO A 2 1.92 -4.51 12.93
N THR A 3 2.37 -5.39 13.81
CA THR A 3 3.35 -5.04 14.85
C THR A 3 4.67 -4.58 14.24
N ALA A 4 5.15 -5.24 13.20
CA ALA A 4 6.39 -4.85 12.50
C ALA A 4 6.25 -3.44 11.91
N TYR A 5 5.14 -3.14 11.26
CA TYR A 5 4.90 -1.82 10.68
C TYR A 5 4.76 -0.73 11.75
N ARG A 6 4.13 -1.03 12.87
CA ARG A 6 4.05 -0.08 14.00
C ARG A 6 5.42 0.18 14.60
N THR A 7 6.29 -0.82 14.66
CA THR A 7 7.69 -0.66 15.09
C THR A 7 8.44 0.27 14.14
N ILE A 8 8.30 0.08 12.84
CA ILE A 8 8.88 0.97 11.83
C ILE A 8 8.39 2.41 12.03
N HIS A 9 7.09 2.59 12.26
CA HIS A 9 6.53 3.90 12.54
C HIS A 9 7.19 4.59 13.73
N LYS A 10 7.42 3.85 14.81
CA LYS A 10 8.08 4.38 16.03
C LYS A 10 9.53 4.77 15.78
N MET A 11 10.23 4.01 14.94
CA MET A 11 11.65 4.25 14.64
C MET A 11 11.88 5.40 13.67
N LEU A 12 10.90 5.68 12.81
CA LEU A 12 11.02 6.70 11.77
C LEU A 12 10.82 8.08 12.37
N LYS A 13 11.71 9.02 12.02
CA LYS A 13 11.60 10.42 12.46
C LYS A 13 10.42 11.10 11.77
N PRO A 14 9.74 12.08 12.42
CA PRO A 14 8.75 12.91 11.74
C PRO A 14 9.32 13.52 10.45
N GLY A 15 8.57 13.46 9.36
CA GLY A 15 9.03 13.87 8.03
C GLY A 15 9.92 12.88 7.32
N GLY A 16 10.29 11.77 7.97
CA GLY A 16 11.08 10.72 7.36
C GLY A 16 10.31 9.94 6.31
N THR A 17 11.04 9.36 5.36
CA THR A 17 10.48 8.58 4.25
C THR A 17 10.75 7.11 4.44
N LEU A 18 9.72 6.28 4.29
CA LEU A 18 9.82 4.84 4.21
C LEU A 18 9.68 4.41 2.75
N ILE A 19 10.64 3.63 2.29
CA ILE A 19 10.60 3.01 0.96
C ILE A 19 10.33 1.52 1.15
N GLY A 20 9.28 1.02 0.52
CA GLY A 20 8.90 -0.38 0.56
C GLY A 20 9.05 -1.07 -0.79
N HIS A 21 9.50 -2.31 -0.76
CA HIS A 21 9.71 -3.14 -1.93
C HIS A 21 9.40 -4.58 -1.53
N SER A 22 8.28 -5.11 -1.98
CA SER A 22 7.78 -6.41 -1.49
C SER A 22 7.12 -7.23 -2.58
N PRO A 23 7.19 -8.58 -2.50
CA PRO A 23 6.39 -9.44 -3.36
C PRO A 23 4.90 -9.12 -3.21
N CYS A 24 4.20 -8.98 -4.32
CA CYS A 24 2.77 -8.62 -4.33
C CYS A 24 1.90 -9.69 -4.94
N ASN A 25 2.26 -10.19 -6.12
CA ASN A 25 1.43 -11.12 -6.87
C ASN A 25 2.28 -12.19 -7.57
N ASN A 26 1.69 -13.37 -7.82
CA ASN A 26 2.35 -14.48 -8.51
C ASN A 26 3.61 -15.03 -7.81
N TRP A 27 3.64 -14.94 -6.48
CA TRP A 27 4.74 -15.46 -5.66
C TRP A 27 4.32 -16.67 -4.82
N ILE A 28 3.70 -17.66 -5.47
CA ILE A 28 3.22 -18.88 -4.80
C ILE A 28 4.42 -19.60 -4.17
N ASN A 29 4.29 -19.99 -2.91
CA ASN A 29 5.31 -20.70 -2.13
C ASN A 29 6.60 -19.91 -1.86
N HIS A 30 6.62 -18.59 -2.15
CA HIS A 30 7.81 -17.77 -1.93
C HIS A 30 7.83 -17.12 -0.54
N SER A 31 6.67 -16.73 -0.03
CA SER A 31 6.57 -16.15 1.32
C SER A 31 5.21 -16.46 1.94
N PHE A 32 5.15 -16.36 3.27
CA PHE A 32 3.87 -16.49 3.99
C PHE A 32 2.91 -15.33 3.69
N TYR A 33 3.45 -14.15 3.40
CA TYR A 33 2.66 -12.94 3.17
C TYR A 33 3.05 -12.32 1.84
N GLN A 34 2.05 -12.08 1.01
CA GLN A 34 2.20 -11.24 -0.18
C GLN A 34 1.57 -9.90 0.12
N ILE A 35 2.37 -8.85 0.09
CA ILE A 35 1.93 -7.50 0.44
C ILE A 35 1.28 -6.88 -0.78
N ASN A 36 0.08 -6.39 -0.63
CA ASN A 36 -0.66 -5.74 -1.72
C ASN A 36 -0.80 -4.23 -1.46
N PRO A 37 -1.31 -3.45 -2.43
CA PRO A 37 -1.45 -2.00 -2.26
C PRO A 37 -2.29 -1.55 -1.06
N GLU A 38 -3.12 -2.41 -0.49
CA GLU A 38 -3.90 -2.07 0.70
C GLU A 38 -3.03 -1.72 1.90
N ILE A 39 -1.81 -2.25 1.98
CA ILE A 39 -0.90 -1.86 3.07
C ILE A 39 -0.53 -0.38 2.96
N VAL A 40 -0.44 0.13 1.74
CA VAL A 40 -0.11 1.54 1.50
C VAL A 40 -1.32 2.43 1.79
N TYR A 41 -2.46 2.14 1.16
CA TYR A 41 -3.65 2.98 1.26
C TYR A 41 -4.41 2.78 2.58
N GLY A 42 -4.52 1.55 3.06
CA GLY A 42 -5.27 1.24 4.26
C GLY A 42 -4.47 1.46 5.54
N PHE A 43 -3.23 1.03 5.58
CA PHE A 43 -2.40 1.17 6.78
C PHE A 43 -1.64 2.49 6.81
N TRP A 44 -0.75 2.74 5.85
CA TRP A 44 0.12 3.90 5.93
C TRP A 44 -0.63 5.21 5.75
N GLU A 45 -1.50 5.32 4.76
CA GLU A 45 -2.23 6.56 4.54
C GLU A 45 -3.41 6.73 5.51
N LYS A 46 -4.33 5.78 5.51
CA LYS A 46 -5.59 5.93 6.24
C LYS A 46 -5.43 5.78 7.75
N THR A 47 -4.77 4.71 8.20
CA THR A 47 -4.59 4.44 9.63
C THR A 47 -3.53 5.32 10.25
N MET A 48 -2.38 5.44 9.62
CA MET A 48 -1.22 6.14 10.19
C MET A 48 -1.08 7.60 9.75
N GLY A 49 -1.85 8.02 8.74
CA GLY A 49 -1.83 9.42 8.29
C GLY A 49 -0.61 9.83 7.47
N TYR A 50 0.09 8.87 6.88
CA TYR A 50 1.26 9.15 6.05
C TYR A 50 0.85 9.72 4.69
N GLU A 51 1.72 10.55 4.11
CA GLU A 51 1.62 11.00 2.73
C GLU A 51 2.17 9.93 1.80
N ILE A 52 1.42 9.56 0.77
CA ILE A 52 1.89 8.63 -0.25
C ILE A 52 2.69 9.41 -1.29
N LEU A 53 3.98 9.09 -1.44
CA LEU A 53 4.84 9.68 -2.45
C LEU A 53 4.75 8.94 -3.78
N HIS A 54 4.73 7.62 -3.74
CA HIS A 54 4.37 6.80 -4.89
C HIS A 54 3.91 5.40 -4.45
N CYS A 55 3.17 4.73 -5.32
CA CYS A 55 2.75 3.35 -5.15
C CYS A 55 2.53 2.74 -6.52
N ASN A 56 3.28 1.72 -6.86
CA ASN A 56 3.16 1.06 -8.16
C ASN A 56 3.47 -0.43 -8.09
N LEU A 57 3.10 -1.13 -9.15
CA LEU A 57 3.40 -2.54 -9.35
C LEU A 57 4.40 -2.68 -10.49
N GLN A 58 5.46 -3.46 -10.27
CA GLN A 58 6.53 -3.65 -11.24
C GLN A 58 6.81 -5.14 -11.44
N PRO A 59 6.93 -5.61 -12.69
CA PRO A 59 7.35 -6.98 -12.95
C PRO A 59 8.80 -7.20 -12.51
N LEU A 60 9.06 -8.37 -11.92
CA LEU A 60 10.41 -8.73 -11.50
C LEU A 60 11.32 -9.05 -12.68
N MET A 61 10.78 -9.66 -13.76
CA MET A 61 11.58 -10.06 -14.92
C MET A 61 12.14 -8.84 -15.65
N PRO A 62 13.47 -8.78 -15.89
CA PRO A 62 14.10 -7.59 -16.48
C PRO A 62 13.51 -7.17 -17.82
N MET A 63 13.09 -8.14 -18.66
CA MET A 63 12.52 -7.81 -19.97
C MET A 63 11.18 -7.06 -19.89
N TYR A 64 10.49 -7.15 -18.75
CA TYR A 64 9.20 -6.47 -18.51
C TYR A 64 9.30 -5.36 -17.47
N ALA A 65 10.49 -5.05 -16.98
CA ALA A 65 10.68 -4.08 -15.89
C ALA A 65 10.17 -2.68 -16.22
N HIS A 66 10.07 -2.34 -17.50
CA HIS A 66 9.51 -1.06 -17.96
C HIS A 66 7.97 -1.01 -17.87
N LYS A 67 7.29 -2.15 -17.67
CA LYS A 67 5.83 -2.22 -17.57
C LYS A 67 5.37 -1.95 -16.14
N VAL A 68 5.65 -0.77 -15.65
CA VAL A 68 5.18 -0.33 -14.33
C VAL A 68 3.70 0.01 -14.40
N VAL A 69 2.91 -0.53 -13.47
CA VAL A 69 1.48 -0.31 -13.41
C VAL A 69 1.17 0.57 -12.21
N THR A 70 0.49 1.69 -12.46
CA THR A 70 -0.03 2.55 -11.40
C THR A 70 -1.49 2.20 -11.10
N MET A 71 -2.01 2.74 -10.00
CA MET A 71 -3.40 2.49 -9.61
C MET A 71 -4.02 3.72 -8.96
N SER A 72 -5.36 3.76 -8.98
CA SER A 72 -6.09 4.82 -8.29
C SER A 72 -6.06 4.62 -6.78
N ASN A 73 -6.02 5.74 -6.04
CA ASN A 73 -6.07 5.71 -4.59
C ASN A 73 -7.52 5.51 -4.11
N PRO A 74 -7.85 4.39 -3.44
CA PRO A 74 -9.22 4.13 -2.99
C PRO A 74 -9.72 5.12 -1.93
N ASN A 75 -8.81 5.76 -1.18
CA ASN A 75 -9.19 6.78 -0.20
C ASN A 75 -9.70 8.07 -0.87
N GLU A 76 -9.23 8.36 -2.09
CA GLU A 76 -9.68 9.52 -2.88
C GLU A 76 -10.93 9.20 -3.69
N THR A 77 -11.00 8.00 -4.29
CA THR A 77 -12.08 7.62 -5.18
C THR A 77 -13.29 7.03 -4.46
N GLY A 78 -13.11 6.48 -3.26
CA GLY A 78 -14.13 5.72 -2.56
C GLY A 78 -14.49 4.38 -3.20
N LYS A 79 -13.68 3.92 -4.15
CA LYS A 79 -13.90 2.70 -4.93
C LYS A 79 -12.66 1.82 -4.89
N ARG A 80 -12.80 0.56 -5.32
CA ARG A 80 -11.66 -0.34 -5.46
C ARG A 80 -10.58 0.29 -6.33
N PRO A 81 -9.28 0.09 -5.98
CA PRO A 81 -8.20 0.56 -6.84
C PRO A 81 -8.32 -0.02 -8.25
N ARG A 82 -8.19 0.84 -9.24
CA ARG A 82 -8.11 0.42 -10.64
C ARG A 82 -6.68 0.47 -11.10
N LEU A 83 -6.25 -0.56 -11.76
CA LEU A 83 -4.93 -0.63 -12.38
C LEU A 83 -4.94 0.16 -13.69
N HIS A 84 -3.93 0.98 -13.88
CA HIS A 84 -3.69 1.71 -15.13
C HIS A 84 -2.63 0.97 -15.93
N GLY A 85 -3.07 -0.01 -16.70
CA GLY A 85 -2.23 -0.89 -17.50
C GLY A 85 -2.50 -2.36 -17.22
N GLU A 86 -1.80 -3.24 -17.92
CA GLU A 86 -1.90 -4.68 -17.77
C GLU A 86 -0.71 -5.21 -16.99
N LEU A 87 -0.99 -6.12 -16.07
CA LEU A 87 0.07 -6.82 -15.34
C LEU A 87 0.75 -7.83 -16.27
N ALA A 88 2.08 -7.80 -16.31
CA ALA A 88 2.85 -8.83 -16.99
C ALA A 88 2.70 -10.17 -16.26
N SER A 89 2.95 -11.27 -16.97
CA SER A 89 3.05 -12.59 -16.34
C SER A 89 4.32 -12.69 -15.50
N GLY A 90 4.29 -13.55 -14.48
CA GLY A 90 5.39 -13.75 -13.55
C GLY A 90 5.24 -12.94 -12.25
N GLY A 91 6.29 -12.90 -11.46
CA GLY A 91 6.28 -12.23 -10.17
C GLY A 91 6.12 -10.72 -10.28
N ILE A 92 5.24 -10.17 -9.46
CA ILE A 92 4.96 -8.73 -9.41
C ILE A 92 5.41 -8.18 -8.06
N ILE A 93 6.15 -7.08 -8.11
CA ILE A 93 6.68 -6.39 -6.93
C ILE A 93 5.85 -5.14 -6.67
N LEU A 94 5.49 -4.93 -5.41
CA LEU A 94 4.92 -3.67 -4.94
C LEU A 94 6.06 -2.73 -4.53
N ASN A 95 6.13 -1.58 -5.18
CA ASN A 95 7.03 -0.49 -4.80
C ASN A 95 6.20 0.66 -4.24
N TYR A 96 6.61 1.19 -3.09
CA TYR A 96 5.95 2.36 -2.53
C TYR A 96 6.93 3.21 -1.74
N ALA A 97 6.59 4.49 -1.62
CA ALA A 97 7.26 5.41 -0.72
C ALA A 97 6.21 6.24 -0.01
N VAL A 98 6.35 6.35 1.30
CA VAL A 98 5.44 7.11 2.16
C VAL A 98 6.24 7.99 3.11
N ARG A 99 5.69 9.16 3.45
CA ARG A 99 6.34 10.12 4.35
C ARG A 99 5.55 10.24 5.65
N LYS A 100 6.26 10.10 6.77
CA LYS A 100 5.68 10.27 8.11
C LYS A 100 5.28 11.73 8.31
N PRO A 101 4.07 12.02 8.84
CA PRO A 101 3.66 13.39 9.10
C PRO A 101 4.57 14.07 10.13
N LEU A 102 4.74 15.38 9.98
CA LEU A 102 5.56 16.18 10.90
C LEU A 102 4.92 16.29 12.27
N ARG A 103 3.59 16.24 12.35
CA ARG A 103 2.84 16.26 13.61
C ARG A 103 2.22 14.90 13.86
N ALA A 104 2.33 14.41 15.11
CA ALA A 104 1.68 13.18 15.52
C ALA A 104 0.16 13.33 15.40
N SER A 105 -0.45 12.63 14.45
CA SER A 105 -1.88 12.38 14.50
C SER A 105 -2.13 11.14 15.36
N LYS A 106 -3.30 11.07 16.03
CA LYS A 106 -3.68 9.82 16.71
C LYS A 106 -3.80 8.73 15.68
N ALA A 107 -2.84 7.79 15.67
CA ALA A 107 -2.95 6.61 14.85
C ALA A 107 -4.13 5.77 15.32
N SER A 108 -5.01 5.42 14.39
CA SER A 108 -6.07 4.47 14.66
C SER A 108 -5.47 3.11 14.99
N THR A 109 -6.06 2.38 15.93
CA THR A 109 -5.69 0.99 16.21
C THR A 109 -6.32 0.02 15.22
N LYS A 110 -7.31 0.47 14.45
CA LYS A 110 -8.07 -0.35 13.51
C LYS A 110 -7.43 -0.30 12.13
N VAL A 111 -7.28 -1.47 11.52
CA VAL A 111 -6.80 -1.61 10.15
C VAL A 111 -7.83 -2.41 9.37
N TYR A 112 -8.52 -1.75 8.45
CA TYR A 112 -9.49 -2.38 7.57
C TYR A 112 -9.07 -2.24 6.11
N GLN A 113 -9.49 -3.18 5.29
CA GLN A 113 -9.37 -3.02 3.85
C GLN A 113 -10.29 -1.88 3.39
N THR A 114 -9.78 -0.98 2.57
CA THR A 114 -10.50 0.22 2.11
C THR A 114 -11.78 -0.12 1.38
N ASP A 115 -11.79 -1.23 0.62
CA ASP A 115 -12.97 -1.69 -0.12
C ASP A 115 -14.15 -1.97 0.83
N TYR A 116 -13.90 -2.66 1.92
CA TYR A 116 -14.94 -2.97 2.90
C TYR A 116 -15.40 -1.74 3.66
N GLU A 117 -14.50 -0.85 4.06
CA GLU A 117 -14.88 0.39 4.74
C GLU A 117 -15.76 1.26 3.86
N ASN A 118 -15.42 1.40 2.59
CA ASN A 118 -16.20 2.18 1.64
C ASN A 118 -17.60 1.62 1.46
N ARG A 119 -17.74 0.29 1.41
CA ARG A 119 -19.04 -0.37 1.36
C ARG A 119 -19.86 -0.13 2.62
N TRP A 120 -19.24 -0.21 3.79
CA TRP A 120 -19.95 0.04 5.06
C TRP A 120 -20.43 1.48 5.16
N ASN A 121 -19.62 2.44 4.73
CA ASN A 121 -19.99 3.85 4.73
C ASN A 121 -21.18 4.11 3.80
N VAL A 122 -21.21 3.52 2.62
CA VAL A 122 -22.34 3.61 1.69
C VAL A 122 -23.59 2.98 2.28
N ALA A 123 -23.47 1.83 2.93
CA ALA A 123 -24.59 1.15 3.56
C ALA A 123 -25.18 1.91 4.77
N ALA A 124 -24.37 2.75 5.41
CA ALA A 124 -24.79 3.58 6.55
C ALA A 124 -25.56 4.84 6.14
N GLU A 125 -25.44 5.25 4.88
CA GLU A 125 -26.19 6.39 4.33
C GLU A 125 -27.62 5.97 3.97
#